data_141b79358363b3f36d65b158e0844228
#
_entry.id   141b79358363b3f36d65b158e0844228
#
_cell.length_a   1.000
_cell.length_b   1.000
_cell.length_c   1.000
_cell.angle_alpha   90.00
_cell.angle_beta   90.00
_cell.angle_gamma   90.00
#
_symmetry.space_group_name_H-M   'P 1'
#
loop_
_entity.id
_entity.type
_entity.pdbx_description
1 polymer ?
#
loop_
_entity_poly.entity_id
_entity_poly.type
_entity_poly.pdbx_seq_one_letter_code
_entity_poly.pdbx_strand_id
1 'polypeptide(L)'
;MSFDRLSMLLAMRDQSWNAEGGWCVNLESALKGTTAAQSVWKPTSDGNGIRQLVNHVNYYNERLANKLENIPNTSNANTNLDTFGENPEADEADWQACLKRTEEVAARLRRALGALTDEDLNRPFGEGNLLDYLIGWLPHDLFHTGQIVQLRRMQEAWTIQFD
;
A
#
# COMPACT_ATOMS: atom_id res chain seq x y z
N MET A 1 -14.26 -15.65 21.57
CA MET A 1 -13.08 -14.76 21.40
C MET A 1 -13.62 -13.34 21.35
N SER A 2 -13.20 -12.48 22.27
CA SER A 2 -13.49 -11.05 22.17
C SER A 2 -12.60 -10.51 21.06
N PHE A 3 -13.19 -10.07 19.96
CA PHE A 3 -12.47 -9.29 18.94
C PHE A 3 -12.26 -7.89 19.52
N ASP A 4 -11.03 -7.56 19.87
CA ASP A 4 -10.64 -6.19 20.18
C ASP A 4 -10.47 -5.36 18.90
N ARG A 5 -10.40 -4.04 19.04
CA ARG A 5 -10.27 -3.11 17.90
C ARG A 5 -8.99 -3.36 17.08
N LEU A 6 -7.88 -3.67 17.77
CA LEU A 6 -6.61 -3.94 17.11
C LEU A 6 -6.70 -5.20 16.24
N SER A 7 -7.29 -6.28 16.73
CA SER A 7 -7.48 -7.52 15.96
C SER A 7 -8.32 -7.28 14.71
N MET A 8 -9.35 -6.44 14.78
CA MET A 8 -10.16 -6.06 13.61
C MET A 8 -9.34 -5.27 12.59
N LEU A 9 -8.56 -4.27 13.02
CA LEU A 9 -7.69 -3.47 12.16
C LEU A 9 -6.63 -4.34 11.46
N LEU A 10 -6.02 -5.27 12.19
CA LEU A 10 -5.04 -6.20 11.62
C LEU A 10 -5.67 -7.13 10.58
N ALA A 11 -6.86 -7.65 10.83
CA ALA A 11 -7.58 -8.46 9.86
C ALA A 11 -7.92 -7.67 8.60
N MET A 12 -8.42 -6.42 8.73
CA MET A 12 -8.67 -5.54 7.59
C MET A 12 -7.40 -5.21 6.81
N ARG A 13 -6.30 -4.96 7.50
CA ARG A 13 -4.99 -4.73 6.87
C ARG A 13 -4.52 -5.96 6.10
N ASP A 14 -4.64 -7.15 6.67
CA ASP A 14 -4.24 -8.39 6.01
C ASP A 14 -5.12 -8.66 4.77
N GLN A 15 -6.41 -8.34 4.82
CA GLN A 15 -7.31 -8.36 3.66
C GLN A 15 -6.86 -7.40 2.54
N SER A 16 -6.34 -6.23 2.87
CA SER A 16 -5.88 -5.26 1.87
C SER A 16 -4.55 -5.66 1.22
N TRP A 17 -3.75 -6.48 1.88
CA TRP A 17 -2.41 -6.86 1.42
C TRP A 17 -2.38 -8.20 0.68
N ASN A 18 -2.69 -9.29 1.35
CA ASN A 18 -2.46 -10.63 0.79
C ASN A 18 -3.37 -11.75 1.32
N ALA A 19 -4.44 -11.43 2.07
CA ALA A 19 -5.33 -12.48 2.55
C ALA A 19 -6.08 -13.14 1.39
N GLU A 20 -6.19 -14.47 1.43
CA GLU A 20 -6.99 -15.24 0.50
C GLU A 20 -8.49 -15.11 0.83
N GLY A 21 -9.34 -15.19 -0.20
CA GLY A 21 -10.81 -15.23 -0.04
C GLY A 21 -11.45 -13.92 0.43
N GLY A 22 -10.76 -12.78 0.26
CA GLY A 22 -11.29 -11.46 0.60
C GLY A 22 -12.35 -10.96 -0.40
N TRP A 23 -13.18 -10.00 0.04
CA TRP A 23 -14.18 -9.33 -0.81
C TRP A 23 -13.58 -8.40 -1.86
N CYS A 24 -12.33 -7.99 -1.68
CA CYS A 24 -11.62 -7.09 -2.57
C CYS A 24 -10.33 -7.75 -3.07
N VAL A 25 -9.89 -7.36 -4.26
CA VAL A 25 -8.53 -7.68 -4.70
C VAL A 25 -7.56 -7.02 -3.74
N ASN A 26 -6.62 -7.78 -3.20
CA ASN A 26 -5.53 -7.27 -2.38
C ASN A 26 -4.35 -6.79 -3.26
N LEU A 27 -3.45 -6.01 -2.67
CA LEU A 27 -2.36 -5.37 -3.40
C LEU A 27 -1.36 -6.39 -3.98
N GLU A 28 -1.02 -7.45 -3.25
CA GLU A 28 -0.13 -8.51 -3.74
C GLU A 28 -0.70 -9.16 -5.00
N SER A 29 -1.98 -9.55 -4.96
CA SER A 29 -2.68 -10.12 -6.13
C SER A 29 -2.77 -9.13 -7.30
N ALA A 30 -3.02 -7.85 -7.02
CA ALA A 30 -3.08 -6.81 -8.04
C ALA A 30 -1.74 -6.61 -8.77
N LEU A 31 -0.62 -6.82 -8.08
CA LEU A 31 0.74 -6.67 -8.63
C LEU A 31 1.28 -7.94 -9.28
N LYS A 32 0.73 -9.10 -8.94
CA LYS A 32 1.21 -10.40 -9.41
C LYS A 32 1.25 -10.50 -10.93
N GLY A 33 2.44 -10.82 -11.48
CA GLY A 33 2.64 -10.98 -12.91
C GLY A 33 2.65 -9.68 -13.73
N THR A 34 2.67 -8.50 -13.09
CA THR A 34 2.87 -7.23 -13.80
C THR A 34 4.32 -7.10 -14.24
N THR A 35 4.55 -6.82 -15.54
CA THR A 35 5.88 -6.59 -16.11
C THR A 35 6.33 -5.14 -15.94
N ALA A 36 7.62 -4.86 -16.12
CA ALA A 36 8.15 -3.50 -16.11
C ALA A 36 7.45 -2.60 -17.12
N ALA A 37 7.23 -3.07 -18.34
CA ALA A 37 6.53 -2.31 -19.39
C ALA A 37 5.09 -1.94 -18.95
N GLN A 38 4.38 -2.87 -18.33
CA GLN A 38 3.04 -2.63 -17.80
C GLN A 38 3.06 -1.65 -16.62
N SER A 39 4.09 -1.71 -15.79
CA SER A 39 4.19 -0.88 -14.58
C SER A 39 4.37 0.60 -14.88
N VAL A 40 5.06 0.94 -15.97
CA VAL A 40 5.32 2.34 -16.37
C VAL A 40 4.32 2.89 -17.38
N TRP A 41 3.44 2.02 -17.92
CA TRP A 41 2.40 2.46 -18.84
C TRP A 41 1.41 3.40 -18.16
N LYS A 42 1.01 4.47 -18.86
CA LYS A 42 0.07 5.48 -18.38
C LYS A 42 -1.12 5.59 -19.32
N PRO A 43 -2.34 5.75 -18.80
CA PRO A 43 -3.53 5.91 -19.63
C PRO A 43 -3.56 7.27 -20.35
N THR A 44 -2.96 8.30 -19.74
CA THR A 44 -2.84 9.67 -20.27
C THR A 44 -1.48 10.25 -19.85
N SER A 45 -1.05 11.34 -20.47
CA SER A 45 0.24 11.99 -20.14
C SER A 45 0.33 12.44 -18.69
N ASP A 46 -0.77 12.86 -18.10
CA ASP A 46 -0.91 13.37 -16.72
C ASP A 46 -1.43 12.34 -15.72
N GLY A 47 -1.80 11.12 -16.19
CA GLY A 47 -2.17 10.01 -15.32
C GLY A 47 -0.97 9.35 -14.65
N ASN A 48 -1.21 8.55 -13.63
CA ASN A 48 -0.20 7.74 -12.97
C ASN A 48 -0.13 6.32 -13.55
N GLY A 49 1.08 5.78 -13.70
CA GLY A 49 1.31 4.36 -13.95
C GLY A 49 1.27 3.53 -12.67
N ILE A 50 1.25 2.19 -12.81
CA ILE A 50 1.26 1.26 -11.67
C ILE A 50 2.48 1.50 -10.78
N ARG A 51 3.67 1.71 -11.37
CA ARG A 51 4.91 1.99 -10.64
C ARG A 51 4.75 3.20 -9.71
N GLN A 52 4.13 4.27 -10.21
CA GLN A 52 3.91 5.49 -9.45
C GLN A 52 2.91 5.28 -8.30
N LEU A 53 1.83 4.52 -8.53
CA LEU A 53 0.89 4.15 -7.47
C LEU A 53 1.55 3.31 -6.38
N VAL A 54 2.41 2.36 -6.74
CA VAL A 54 3.19 1.55 -5.79
C VAL A 54 4.15 2.41 -4.98
N ASN A 55 4.84 3.36 -5.60
CA ASN A 55 5.72 4.30 -4.88
C ASN A 55 4.94 5.11 -3.84
N HIS A 56 3.76 5.59 -4.21
CA HIS A 56 2.87 6.35 -3.33
C HIS A 56 2.39 5.53 -2.12
N VAL A 57 1.93 4.31 -2.35
CA VAL A 57 1.53 3.39 -1.28
C VAL A 57 2.72 3.09 -0.35
N ASN A 58 3.88 2.76 -0.91
CA ASN A 58 5.09 2.50 -0.13
C ASN A 58 5.52 3.70 0.70
N TYR A 59 5.44 4.91 0.14
CA TYR A 59 5.78 6.14 0.86
C TYR A 59 4.96 6.29 2.15
N TYR A 60 3.65 6.13 2.07
CA TYR A 60 2.78 6.29 3.24
C TYR A 60 2.92 5.14 4.23
N ASN A 61 3.03 3.90 3.75
CA ASN A 61 3.20 2.72 4.58
C ASN A 61 4.53 2.74 5.34
N GLU A 62 5.62 3.16 4.69
CA GLU A 62 6.93 3.33 5.34
C GLU A 62 6.91 4.45 6.39
N ARG A 63 6.26 5.59 6.09
CA ARG A 63 6.10 6.68 7.05
C ARG A 63 5.28 6.26 8.27
N LEU A 64 4.23 5.48 8.08
CA LEU A 64 3.45 4.95 9.19
C LEU A 64 4.30 3.99 10.03
N ALA A 65 5.01 3.05 9.41
CA ALA A 65 5.92 2.15 10.11
C ALA A 65 6.97 2.93 10.92
N ASN A 66 7.62 3.93 10.30
CA ASN A 66 8.59 4.79 10.98
C ASN A 66 7.99 5.49 12.21
N LYS A 67 6.79 6.06 12.08
CA LYS A 67 6.10 6.71 13.21
C LYS A 67 5.77 5.73 14.34
N LEU A 68 5.35 4.50 14.00
CA LEU A 68 5.03 3.48 15.00
C LEU A 68 6.29 3.00 15.75
N GLU A 69 7.42 2.94 15.06
CA GLU A 69 8.71 2.50 15.59
C GLU A 69 9.56 3.66 16.16
N ASN A 70 9.03 4.90 16.17
CA ASN A 70 9.73 6.11 16.59
C ASN A 70 11.03 6.39 15.78
N ILE A 71 11.03 6.03 14.49
CA ILE A 71 12.13 6.30 13.56
C ILE A 71 11.83 7.62 12.81
N PRO A 72 12.79 8.55 12.73
CA PRO A 72 12.61 9.78 11.95
C PRO A 72 12.35 9.47 10.47
N ASN A 73 11.40 10.18 9.86
CA ASN A 73 11.19 10.11 8.41
C ASN A 73 12.29 10.94 7.72
N THR A 74 13.12 10.28 6.93
CA THR A 74 14.22 10.90 6.17
C THR A 74 13.81 11.38 4.78
N SER A 75 12.75 10.79 4.21
CA SER A 75 12.18 11.18 2.92
C SER A 75 10.99 12.11 3.15
N ASN A 76 11.10 13.36 2.73
CA ASN A 76 10.02 14.33 2.81
C ASN A 76 9.63 14.73 1.38
N ALA A 77 8.46 14.28 0.95
CA ALA A 77 7.78 14.86 -0.19
C ALA A 77 7.25 16.25 0.21
N ASN A 78 7.41 17.24 -0.64
CA ASN A 78 6.90 18.59 -0.40
C ASN A 78 5.39 18.66 -0.65
N THR A 79 4.90 17.87 -1.59
CA THR A 79 3.48 17.76 -1.96
C THR A 79 3.05 16.30 -2.04
N ASN A 80 1.74 16.07 -2.06
CA ASN A 80 1.22 14.71 -2.27
C ASN A 80 1.65 14.14 -3.64
N LEU A 81 1.80 14.98 -4.67
CA LEU A 81 2.24 14.55 -6.00
C LEU A 81 3.66 13.99 -5.99
N ASP A 82 4.55 14.56 -5.18
CA ASP A 82 5.95 14.12 -5.09
C ASP A 82 6.06 12.67 -4.58
N THR A 83 5.04 12.17 -3.87
CA THR A 83 5.05 10.81 -3.32
C THR A 83 4.93 9.73 -4.39
N PHE A 84 4.43 10.07 -5.58
CA PHE A 84 4.34 9.16 -6.73
C PHE A 84 5.71 8.99 -7.41
N GLY A 85 6.59 9.97 -7.28
CA GLY A 85 7.86 10.01 -7.97
C GLY A 85 7.73 10.19 -9.49
N GLU A 86 8.87 10.19 -10.17
CA GLU A 86 8.90 10.20 -11.63
C GLU A 86 8.47 8.83 -12.18
N ASN A 87 7.99 8.83 -13.43
CA ASN A 87 7.72 7.58 -14.14
C ASN A 87 9.03 7.13 -14.82
N PRO A 88 9.68 6.04 -14.37
CA PRO A 88 10.95 5.61 -14.93
C PRO A 88 10.78 4.99 -16.32
N GLU A 89 11.89 4.74 -17.00
CA GLU A 89 11.90 3.80 -18.13
C GLU A 89 11.60 2.38 -17.67
N ALA A 90 11.09 1.54 -18.58
CA ALA A 90 10.79 0.15 -18.28
C ALA A 90 12.09 -0.65 -18.12
N ASP A 91 12.38 -1.05 -16.90
CA ASP A 91 13.50 -1.92 -16.53
C ASP A 91 13.00 -3.03 -15.60
N GLU A 92 13.19 -4.29 -15.98
CA GLU A 92 12.66 -5.42 -15.22
C GLU A 92 13.38 -5.61 -13.88
N ALA A 93 14.69 -5.37 -13.82
CA ALA A 93 15.45 -5.51 -12.57
C ALA A 93 15.02 -4.43 -11.57
N ASP A 94 14.82 -3.19 -12.03
CA ASP A 94 14.30 -2.10 -11.21
C ASP A 94 12.85 -2.35 -10.76
N TRP A 95 12.00 -2.90 -11.64
CA TRP A 95 10.63 -3.28 -11.27
C TRP A 95 10.60 -4.38 -10.21
N GLN A 96 11.41 -5.44 -10.35
CA GLN A 96 11.53 -6.50 -9.34
C GLN A 96 12.05 -5.95 -8.00
N ALA A 97 13.00 -5.03 -8.03
CA ALA A 97 13.47 -4.35 -6.81
C ALA A 97 12.34 -3.53 -6.15
N CYS A 98 11.49 -2.88 -6.93
CA CYS A 98 10.31 -2.17 -6.41
C CYS A 98 9.32 -3.12 -5.74
N LEU A 99 8.98 -4.24 -6.39
CA LEU A 99 8.08 -5.25 -5.81
C LEU A 99 8.63 -5.80 -4.50
N LYS A 100 9.91 -6.15 -4.47
CA LYS A 100 10.57 -6.63 -3.24
C LYS A 100 10.51 -5.60 -2.12
N ARG A 101 10.80 -4.32 -2.43
CA ARG A 101 10.65 -3.24 -1.43
C ARG A 101 9.22 -3.15 -0.91
N THR A 102 8.24 -3.31 -1.78
CA THR A 102 6.81 -3.26 -1.39
C THR A 102 6.48 -4.36 -0.39
N GLU A 103 6.96 -5.59 -0.62
CA GLU A 103 6.82 -6.70 0.31
C GLU A 103 7.51 -6.43 1.66
N GLU A 104 8.73 -5.90 1.62
CA GLU A 104 9.51 -5.58 2.82
C GLU A 104 8.82 -4.50 3.66
N VAL A 105 8.32 -3.43 3.02
CA VAL A 105 7.57 -2.35 3.69
C VAL A 105 6.27 -2.89 4.28
N ALA A 106 5.53 -3.70 3.55
CA ALA A 106 4.29 -4.30 4.02
C ALA A 106 4.51 -5.23 5.22
N ALA A 107 5.53 -6.08 5.16
CA ALA A 107 5.89 -6.99 6.27
C ALA A 107 6.37 -6.22 7.50
N ARG A 108 7.17 -5.16 7.31
CA ARG A 108 7.62 -4.29 8.40
C ARG A 108 6.44 -3.60 9.09
N LEU A 109 5.56 -2.97 8.31
CA LEU A 109 4.37 -2.31 8.83
C LEU A 109 3.45 -3.28 9.57
N ARG A 110 3.25 -4.49 9.04
CA ARG A 110 2.46 -5.54 9.71
C ARG A 110 3.03 -5.90 11.07
N ARG A 111 4.36 -6.02 11.20
CA ARG A 111 5.03 -6.27 12.48
C ARG A 111 4.87 -5.09 13.44
N ALA A 112 5.06 -3.86 12.96
CA ALA A 112 4.91 -2.67 13.78
C ALA A 112 3.48 -2.52 14.34
N LEU A 113 2.47 -2.77 13.51
CA LEU A 113 1.07 -2.79 13.94
C LEU A 113 0.78 -3.94 14.92
N GLY A 114 1.33 -5.14 14.66
CA GLY A 114 1.14 -6.32 15.52
C GLY A 114 1.84 -6.23 16.88
N ALA A 115 2.77 -5.29 17.06
CA ALA A 115 3.42 -5.02 18.34
C ALA A 115 2.61 -4.08 19.26
N LEU A 116 1.52 -3.48 18.75
CA LEU A 116 0.64 -2.62 19.52
C LEU A 116 -0.28 -3.43 20.42
N THR A 117 -0.79 -2.77 21.45
CA THR A 117 -1.93 -3.22 22.26
C THR A 117 -3.20 -2.46 21.84
N ASP A 118 -4.37 -2.95 22.22
CA ASP A 118 -5.63 -2.23 21.98
C ASP A 118 -5.66 -0.86 22.67
N GLU A 119 -5.00 -0.72 23.82
CA GLU A 119 -4.86 0.54 24.55
C GLU A 119 -4.00 1.57 23.78
N ASP A 120 -2.99 1.14 23.05
CA ASP A 120 -2.14 2.02 22.23
C ASP A 120 -2.96 2.78 21.17
N LEU A 121 -4.11 2.25 20.76
CA LEU A 121 -4.99 2.89 19.79
C LEU A 121 -5.55 4.24 20.31
N ASN A 122 -5.58 4.46 21.60
CA ASN A 122 -6.06 5.69 22.23
C ASN A 122 -4.98 6.77 22.31
N ARG A 123 -3.68 6.44 22.06
CA ARG A 123 -2.60 7.40 22.19
C ARG A 123 -2.72 8.52 21.16
N PRO A 124 -2.29 9.76 21.50
CA PRO A 124 -2.23 10.86 20.55
C PRO A 124 -1.38 10.50 19.31
N PHE A 125 -1.92 10.78 18.12
CA PHE A 125 -1.24 10.51 16.87
C PHE A 125 -1.70 11.49 15.78
N GLY A 126 -0.80 12.35 15.31
CA GLY A 126 -1.17 13.46 14.42
C GLY A 126 -2.11 14.46 15.13
N GLU A 127 -3.22 14.80 14.48
CA GLU A 127 -4.24 15.72 15.03
C GLU A 127 -5.33 15.00 15.86
N GLY A 128 -5.27 13.66 15.96
CA GLY A 128 -6.24 12.84 16.67
C GLY A 128 -5.58 11.75 17.52
N ASN A 129 -6.12 10.57 17.48
CA ASN A 129 -5.56 9.39 18.10
C ASN A 129 -5.12 8.36 17.03
N LEU A 130 -4.41 7.32 17.47
CA LEU A 130 -3.91 6.31 16.53
C LEU A 130 -5.04 5.52 15.84
N LEU A 131 -6.14 5.26 16.54
CA LEU A 131 -7.30 4.58 15.95
C LEU A 131 -7.89 5.38 14.77
N ASP A 132 -8.11 6.69 14.97
CA ASP A 132 -8.67 7.56 13.94
C ASP A 132 -7.75 7.61 12.71
N TYR A 133 -6.44 7.68 12.95
CA TYR A 133 -5.45 7.64 11.87
C TYR A 133 -5.49 6.32 11.08
N LEU A 134 -5.52 5.18 11.78
CA LEU A 134 -5.54 3.86 11.14
C LEU A 134 -6.83 3.60 10.36
N ILE A 135 -7.98 4.06 10.86
CA ILE A 135 -9.27 3.99 10.14
C ILE A 135 -9.21 4.78 8.82
N GLY A 136 -8.58 5.95 8.83
CA GLY A 136 -8.39 6.76 7.62
C GLY A 136 -7.36 6.18 6.65
N TRP A 137 -6.30 5.55 7.18
CA TRP A 137 -5.22 4.98 6.38
C TRP A 137 -5.62 3.66 5.69
N LEU A 138 -6.35 2.76 6.36
CA LEU A 138 -6.69 1.44 5.84
C LEU A 138 -7.35 1.44 4.44
N PRO A 139 -8.33 2.33 4.14
CA PRO A 139 -8.92 2.40 2.80
C PRO A 139 -7.97 2.89 1.71
N HIS A 140 -6.88 3.57 2.07
CA HIS A 140 -5.94 4.16 1.13
C HIS A 140 -5.27 3.11 0.24
N ASP A 141 -4.77 2.01 0.82
CA ASP A 141 -4.14 0.93 0.06
C ASP A 141 -5.15 0.22 -0.86
N LEU A 142 -6.39 0.00 -0.40
CA LEU A 142 -7.47 -0.57 -1.20
C LEU A 142 -7.87 0.34 -2.36
N PHE A 143 -7.92 1.66 -2.12
CA PHE A 143 -8.21 2.64 -3.17
C PHE A 143 -7.18 2.57 -4.29
N HIS A 144 -5.89 2.58 -3.96
CA HIS A 144 -4.82 2.48 -4.96
C HIS A 144 -4.73 1.10 -5.59
N THR A 145 -5.04 0.03 -4.88
CA THR A 145 -5.17 -1.31 -5.43
C THR A 145 -6.24 -1.35 -6.52
N GLY A 146 -7.40 -0.74 -6.29
CA GLY A 146 -8.45 -0.62 -7.31
C GLY A 146 -7.99 0.12 -8.57
N GLN A 147 -7.19 1.19 -8.42
CA GLN A 147 -6.59 1.90 -9.55
C GLN A 147 -5.60 1.00 -10.32
N ILE A 148 -4.75 0.23 -9.64
CA ILE A 148 -3.82 -0.72 -10.27
C ILE A 148 -4.59 -1.78 -11.08
N VAL A 149 -5.65 -2.36 -10.50
CA VAL A 149 -6.51 -3.31 -11.22
C VAL A 149 -7.11 -2.68 -12.47
N GLN A 150 -7.59 -1.44 -12.39
CA GLN A 150 -8.15 -0.73 -13.52
C GLN A 150 -7.10 -0.48 -14.61
N LEU A 151 -5.88 -0.05 -14.25
CA LEU A 151 -4.79 0.13 -15.20
C LEU A 151 -4.42 -1.18 -15.91
N ARG A 152 -4.42 -2.30 -15.20
CA ARG A 152 -4.18 -3.61 -15.79
C ARG A 152 -5.30 -4.04 -16.73
N ARG A 153 -6.56 -3.73 -16.41
CA ARG A 153 -7.69 -3.98 -17.33
C ARG A 153 -7.58 -3.16 -18.60
N MET A 154 -7.19 -1.90 -18.50
CA MET A 154 -6.98 -1.03 -19.67
C MET A 154 -5.84 -1.53 -20.58
N GLN A 155 -4.89 -2.27 -20.04
CA GLN A 155 -3.80 -2.91 -20.78
C GLN A 155 -4.14 -4.35 -21.23
N GLU A 156 -5.36 -4.83 -21.01
CA GLU A 156 -5.78 -6.22 -21.27
C GLU A 156 -4.90 -7.26 -20.51
N ALA A 157 -4.30 -6.84 -19.39
CA ALA A 157 -3.35 -7.61 -18.60
C ALA A 157 -3.92 -8.12 -17.26
N TRP A 158 -5.24 -8.05 -17.07
CA TRP A 158 -5.91 -8.54 -15.87
C TRP A 158 -6.48 -9.93 -16.10
N THR A 159 -5.95 -10.93 -15.41
CA THR A 159 -6.32 -12.35 -15.57
C THR A 159 -6.98 -12.96 -14.34
N ILE A 160 -7.06 -12.26 -13.22
CA ILE A 160 -7.68 -12.77 -12.00
C ILE A 160 -9.20 -12.64 -12.15
N GLN A 161 -9.89 -13.76 -12.15
CA GLN A 161 -11.34 -13.84 -12.03
C GLN A 161 -11.68 -14.17 -10.57
N PHE A 162 -12.72 -13.52 -10.04
CA PHE A 162 -13.32 -13.93 -8.79
C PHE A 162 -14.33 -15.02 -9.12
N ASP A 163 -14.13 -16.20 -8.59
CA ASP A 163 -15.12 -17.28 -8.59
C ASP A 163 -16.13 -17.09 -7.47
#